data_09792a0b0c539750183da5abc4ebb594
#
_entry.id   09792a0b0c539750183da5abc4ebb594
#
_cell.length_a   1.000
_cell.length_b   1.000
_cell.length_c   1.000
_cell.angle_alpha   90.00
_cell.angle_beta   90.00
_cell.angle_gamma   90.00
#
_symmetry.space_group_name_H-M   'P 1'
#
loop_
_entity.id
_entity.type
_entity.pdbx_description
1 polymer ?
#
loop_
_entity_poly.entity_id
_entity_poly.type
_entity_poly.pdbx_seq_one_letter_code
_entity_poly.pdbx_strand_id
1 'polypeptide(L)'
;MTKERIPLLVGGAGVLLLLIGIIGGAIEGRLGPLFLTPLIVGLAAVLLALYTSGGVVRTWMSRRSTRYGANMAIMIVVAFAIVIVVETLSYHYYKQFDVTGDRLNSLSAQTVQILKGLAKGDKKVQVTAFVRDSARKGYRDLLDLYTYETDRLKYELIDLDKNPLLAKKFEVRAYGTLMIESGENSQKVEIPGEQQIANAILRVTRTSKKTVYFLKGHGEADISDTKKEGFSQAKRAIELENLLVKDLVLLRAKEVPKDASVVIIAGPQKPVLEAERKMLDDYIRKRSGSVMFLIDPQTDSKLEGFLKGFGVTLPEDMIVDRMSRLFGANELTPVITQYAKHKITEGFNTASFFPLARSVRVAEPGKPPRKIKAQVLAMTGPGSWAETDLETLAKGEAELDEKKDSKGPVPVAAVITVETKEANPSEGELGQNARLIVFGNSRFASNQVLGAAGNRDLFLNSLSWLAHQEDLISIRPRSRQGSGPIFMSAAQSRAIFFLPVIVLPGLVLLSGFTVYMRRRKKH
;
A
#
# COMPACT_ATOMS: atom_id res chain seq x y z
N MET A 1 6.66 66.65 -38.45
CA MET A 1 6.80 65.89 -37.15
C MET A 1 7.91 66.63 -36.39
N THR A 2 7.61 67.18 -35.23
CA THR A 2 8.58 67.91 -34.40
C THR A 2 9.68 66.92 -33.95
N LYS A 3 10.97 67.39 -34.01
CA LYS A 3 12.18 66.60 -33.69
C LYS A 3 12.06 65.84 -32.31
N GLU A 4 11.19 66.29 -31.41
CA GLU A 4 11.00 65.73 -30.10
C GLU A 4 10.11 64.43 -30.06
N ARG A 5 9.37 64.13 -31.15
CA ARG A 5 8.51 62.92 -31.17
C ARG A 5 9.20 61.67 -31.70
N ILE A 6 10.33 61.83 -32.40
CA ILE A 6 11.06 60.70 -32.99
C ILE A 6 11.64 59.77 -31.93
N PRO A 7 12.30 60.23 -30.85
CA PRO A 7 12.81 59.30 -29.80
C PRO A 7 11.70 58.52 -29.08
N LEU A 8 10.53 59.11 -28.92
CA LEU A 8 9.40 58.49 -28.24
C LEU A 8 8.78 57.34 -29.06
N LEU A 9 8.76 57.50 -30.39
CA LEU A 9 8.32 56.45 -31.32
C LEU A 9 9.33 55.31 -31.40
N VAL A 10 10.64 55.64 -31.42
CA VAL A 10 11.73 54.63 -31.40
C VAL A 10 11.70 53.84 -30.10
N GLY A 11 11.53 54.49 -28.97
CA GLY A 11 11.39 53.82 -27.66
C GLY A 11 10.17 52.91 -27.56
N GLY A 12 9.01 53.39 -28.04
CA GLY A 12 7.77 52.58 -28.08
C GLY A 12 7.89 51.35 -28.98
N ALA A 13 8.50 51.50 -30.18
CA ALA A 13 8.81 50.38 -31.06
C ALA A 13 9.79 49.38 -30.39
N GLY A 14 10.80 49.89 -29.68
CA GLY A 14 11.74 49.06 -28.90
C GLY A 14 11.06 48.23 -27.81
N VAL A 15 10.13 48.81 -27.06
CA VAL A 15 9.33 48.07 -26.04
C VAL A 15 8.46 46.98 -26.67
N LEU A 16 7.85 47.27 -27.83
CA LEU A 16 7.05 46.27 -28.57
C LEU A 16 7.93 45.10 -29.03
N LEU A 17 9.11 45.36 -29.56
CA LEU A 17 10.04 44.29 -29.93
C LEU A 17 10.52 43.46 -28.74
N LEU A 18 10.78 44.08 -27.59
CA LEU A 18 11.10 43.36 -26.35
C LEU A 18 9.95 42.43 -25.93
N LEU A 19 8.74 42.90 -25.98
CA LEU A 19 7.55 42.08 -25.65
C LEU A 19 7.39 40.90 -26.62
N ILE A 20 7.58 41.11 -27.90
CA ILE A 20 7.53 40.03 -28.91
C ILE A 20 8.62 38.99 -28.64
N GLY A 21 9.84 39.40 -28.32
CA GLY A 21 10.93 38.48 -28.01
C GLY A 21 10.71 37.68 -26.75
N ILE A 22 10.20 38.32 -25.68
CA ILE A 22 9.90 37.65 -24.39
C ILE A 22 8.73 36.65 -24.54
N ILE A 23 7.60 37.10 -25.10
CA ILE A 23 6.40 36.27 -25.25
C ILE A 23 6.67 35.11 -26.20
N GLY A 24 7.33 35.36 -27.34
CA GLY A 24 7.63 34.31 -28.31
C GLY A 24 8.61 33.26 -27.76
N GLY A 25 9.66 33.69 -27.05
CA GLY A 25 10.58 32.77 -26.37
C GLY A 25 9.93 31.96 -25.27
N ALA A 26 9.00 32.54 -24.52
CA ALA A 26 8.22 31.84 -23.50
C ALA A 26 7.26 30.77 -24.08
N ILE A 27 6.62 31.07 -25.24
CA ILE A 27 5.73 30.11 -25.93
C ILE A 27 6.53 28.92 -26.49
N GLU A 28 7.73 29.18 -27.06
CA GLU A 28 8.56 28.12 -27.67
C GLU A 28 9.39 27.34 -26.63
N GLY A 29 9.44 27.81 -25.36
CA GLY A 29 10.22 27.20 -24.28
C GLY A 29 11.75 27.31 -24.46
N ARG A 30 12.23 28.11 -25.44
CA ARG A 30 13.66 28.39 -25.72
C ARG A 30 13.85 29.73 -26.42
N LEU A 31 14.95 30.39 -26.11
CA LEU A 31 15.35 31.62 -26.77
C LEU A 31 16.15 31.32 -28.07
N GLY A 32 15.43 30.92 -29.12
CA GLY A 32 16.01 30.72 -30.44
C GLY A 32 16.37 32.07 -31.12
N PRO A 33 17.16 32.06 -32.22
CA PRO A 33 17.58 33.29 -32.95
C PRO A 33 16.39 34.16 -33.37
N LEU A 34 15.22 33.53 -33.65
CA LEU A 34 13.99 34.22 -34.07
C LEU A 34 13.45 35.18 -32.99
N PHE A 35 13.63 34.89 -31.72
CA PHE A 35 13.15 35.69 -30.60
C PHE A 35 14.29 36.47 -29.90
N LEU A 36 15.52 36.00 -30.02
CA LEU A 36 16.69 36.70 -29.50
C LEU A 36 16.97 38.00 -30.28
N THR A 37 16.76 38.00 -31.61
CA THR A 37 16.96 39.17 -32.47
C THR A 37 16.04 40.33 -32.07
N PRO A 38 14.71 40.20 -31.94
CA PRO A 38 13.85 41.29 -31.50
C PRO A 38 14.16 41.75 -30.06
N LEU A 39 14.64 40.88 -29.17
CA LEU A 39 15.11 41.26 -27.84
C LEU A 39 16.32 42.22 -27.90
N ILE A 40 17.33 41.87 -28.68
CA ILE A 40 18.55 42.68 -28.80
C ILE A 40 18.24 44.02 -29.49
N VAL A 41 17.50 43.97 -30.60
CA VAL A 41 17.12 45.19 -31.36
C VAL A 41 16.19 46.08 -30.52
N GLY A 42 15.24 45.49 -29.81
CA GLY A 42 14.33 46.21 -28.91
C GLY A 42 15.06 46.89 -27.76
N LEU A 43 16.03 46.21 -27.14
CA LEU A 43 16.86 46.77 -26.06
C LEU A 43 17.73 47.94 -26.60
N ALA A 44 18.37 47.77 -27.76
CA ALA A 44 19.16 48.80 -28.39
C ALA A 44 18.32 50.04 -28.74
N ALA A 45 17.12 49.87 -29.28
CA ALA A 45 16.17 50.95 -29.59
C ALA A 45 15.73 51.72 -28.34
N VAL A 46 15.44 51.04 -27.24
CA VAL A 46 15.08 51.67 -25.95
C VAL A 46 16.26 52.46 -25.38
N LEU A 47 17.47 51.90 -25.39
CA LEU A 47 18.68 52.59 -24.92
C LEU A 47 19.00 53.81 -25.74
N LEU A 48 18.87 53.75 -27.08
CA LEU A 48 19.05 54.86 -27.98
C LEU A 48 18.01 55.96 -27.73
N ALA A 49 16.76 55.61 -27.55
CA ALA A 49 15.68 56.54 -27.19
C ALA A 49 15.93 57.26 -25.87
N LEU A 50 16.39 56.54 -24.84
CA LEU A 50 16.77 57.12 -23.55
C LEU A 50 17.97 58.08 -23.68
N TYR A 51 18.97 57.70 -24.44
CA TYR A 51 20.16 58.54 -24.69
C TYR A 51 19.81 59.85 -25.41
N THR A 52 19.01 59.75 -26.46
CA THR A 52 18.60 60.93 -27.26
C THR A 52 17.56 61.82 -26.59
N SER A 53 16.82 61.27 -25.62
CA SER A 53 15.77 61.98 -24.85
C SER A 53 16.22 62.47 -23.48
N GLY A 54 17.51 62.50 -23.16
CA GLY A 54 18.04 62.75 -21.82
C GLY A 54 17.51 64.01 -21.11
N GLY A 55 17.23 65.10 -21.85
CA GLY A 55 16.62 66.32 -21.29
C GLY A 55 15.14 66.14 -20.92
N VAL A 56 14.38 65.47 -21.76
CA VAL A 56 12.93 65.18 -21.52
C VAL A 56 12.77 64.17 -20.40
N VAL A 57 13.61 63.16 -20.37
CA VAL A 57 13.60 62.12 -19.29
C VAL A 57 13.91 62.76 -17.94
N ARG A 58 14.89 63.67 -17.86
CA ARG A 58 15.27 64.36 -16.62
C ARG A 58 14.15 65.28 -16.08
N THR A 59 13.43 66.00 -16.94
CA THR A 59 12.27 66.81 -16.54
C THR A 59 11.04 65.98 -16.20
N TRP A 60 10.89 64.84 -16.84
CA TRP A 60 9.81 63.91 -16.55
C TRP A 60 10.03 63.16 -15.22
N MET A 61 11.24 62.73 -14.92
CA MET A 61 11.63 62.11 -13.65
C MET A 61 11.51 63.06 -12.42
N SER A 62 11.56 64.37 -12.63
CA SER A 62 11.40 65.36 -11.52
C SER A 62 9.95 65.58 -11.11
N ARG A 63 8.96 65.18 -11.89
CA ARG A 63 7.54 65.36 -11.57
C ARG A 63 7.07 64.33 -10.50
N ARG A 64 6.28 64.78 -9.51
CA ARG A 64 5.74 63.91 -8.46
C ARG A 64 4.96 62.71 -9.01
N SER A 65 4.18 62.90 -10.09
CA SER A 65 3.42 61.82 -10.71
C SER A 65 4.32 60.72 -11.31
N THR A 66 5.50 61.08 -11.83
CA THR A 66 6.48 60.15 -12.41
C THR A 66 7.16 59.30 -11.31
N ARG A 67 7.42 59.89 -10.14
CA ARG A 67 7.95 59.13 -8.98
C ARG A 67 6.96 58.05 -8.51
N TYR A 68 5.67 58.40 -8.44
CA TYR A 68 4.64 57.41 -8.09
C TYR A 68 4.47 56.34 -9.17
N GLY A 69 4.48 56.75 -10.46
CA GLY A 69 4.42 55.82 -11.60
C GLY A 69 5.62 54.90 -11.68
N ALA A 70 6.85 55.43 -11.46
CA ALA A 70 8.07 54.62 -11.41
C ALA A 70 8.05 53.62 -10.24
N ASN A 71 7.62 54.05 -9.06
CA ASN A 71 7.47 53.15 -7.90
C ASN A 71 6.43 52.04 -8.18
N MET A 72 5.30 52.39 -8.81
CA MET A 72 4.29 51.42 -9.20
C MET A 72 4.82 50.43 -10.24
N ALA A 73 5.58 50.92 -11.25
CA ALA A 73 6.20 50.05 -12.24
C ALA A 73 7.21 49.10 -11.62
N ILE A 74 8.07 49.59 -10.72
CA ILE A 74 9.02 48.74 -9.96
C ILE A 74 8.25 47.70 -9.13
N MET A 75 7.19 48.09 -8.41
CA MET A 75 6.37 47.13 -7.66
C MET A 75 5.73 46.04 -8.53
N ILE A 76 5.26 46.40 -9.73
CA ILE A 76 4.72 45.44 -10.71
C ILE A 76 5.81 44.46 -11.16
N VAL A 77 7.00 44.98 -11.52
CA VAL A 77 8.13 44.14 -11.94
C VAL A 77 8.57 43.20 -10.81
N VAL A 78 8.65 43.70 -9.58
CA VAL A 78 8.98 42.87 -8.42
C VAL A 78 7.88 41.82 -8.16
N ALA A 79 6.62 42.19 -8.29
CA ALA A 79 5.50 41.23 -8.14
C ALA A 79 5.57 40.11 -9.19
N PHE A 80 5.82 40.46 -10.46
CA PHE A 80 6.03 39.46 -11.53
C PHE A 80 7.27 38.61 -11.26
N ALA A 81 8.38 39.17 -10.81
CA ALA A 81 9.57 38.42 -10.46
C ALA A 81 9.30 37.43 -9.33
N ILE A 82 8.54 37.84 -8.29
CA ILE A 82 8.12 36.94 -7.19
C ILE A 82 7.24 35.80 -7.74
N VAL A 83 6.28 36.10 -8.61
CA VAL A 83 5.41 35.08 -9.22
C VAL A 83 6.26 34.06 -10.00
N ILE A 84 7.19 34.53 -10.84
CA ILE A 84 8.08 33.64 -11.61
C ILE A 84 8.95 32.79 -10.68
N VAL A 85 9.49 33.35 -9.61
CA VAL A 85 10.28 32.59 -8.63
C VAL A 85 9.43 31.55 -7.93
N VAL A 86 8.22 31.91 -7.48
CA VAL A 86 7.28 30.97 -6.83
C VAL A 86 6.87 29.86 -7.80
N GLU A 87 6.59 30.21 -9.06
CA GLU A 87 6.22 29.22 -10.09
C GLU A 87 7.39 28.27 -10.40
N THR A 88 8.61 28.80 -10.52
CA THR A 88 9.81 28.00 -10.73
C THR A 88 10.11 27.07 -9.55
N LEU A 89 9.99 27.58 -8.32
CA LEU A 89 10.12 26.78 -7.10
C LEU A 89 9.02 25.71 -7.01
N SER A 90 7.77 26.08 -7.31
CA SER A 90 6.66 25.15 -7.34
C SER A 90 6.85 24.04 -8.37
N TYR A 91 7.40 24.37 -9.54
CA TYR A 91 7.70 23.40 -10.60
C TYR A 91 8.82 22.44 -10.21
N HIS A 92 9.89 22.90 -9.54
CA HIS A 92 11.03 22.06 -9.14
C HIS A 92 10.82 21.29 -7.84
N TYR A 93 10.00 21.82 -6.92
CA TYR A 93 9.78 21.25 -5.59
C TYR A 93 8.30 20.91 -5.35
N TYR A 94 7.55 20.57 -6.43
CA TYR A 94 6.16 20.21 -6.27
C TYR A 94 6.00 18.95 -5.43
N LYS A 95 5.12 19.01 -4.45
CA LYS A 95 4.74 17.87 -3.62
C LYS A 95 3.28 17.55 -3.91
N GLN A 96 3.04 16.32 -4.36
CA GLN A 96 1.68 15.85 -4.61
C GLN A 96 1.00 15.50 -3.29
N PHE A 97 -0.17 16.07 -3.07
CA PHE A 97 -1.05 15.72 -1.95
C PHE A 97 -2.32 15.12 -2.52
N ASP A 98 -2.54 13.84 -2.22
CA ASP A 98 -3.79 13.19 -2.56
C ASP A 98 -4.84 13.52 -1.49
N VAL A 99 -5.80 14.37 -1.86
CA VAL A 99 -6.92 14.79 -1.00
C VAL A 99 -8.18 13.93 -1.19
N THR A 100 -8.10 12.87 -2.00
CA THR A 100 -9.21 11.92 -2.15
C THR A 100 -9.34 11.06 -0.89
N GLY A 101 -10.57 10.81 -0.42
CA GLY A 101 -10.82 10.05 0.81
C GLY A 101 -10.20 8.64 0.79
N ASP A 102 -10.12 8.01 -0.38
CA ASP A 102 -9.57 6.66 -0.57
C ASP A 102 -8.15 6.65 -1.18
N ARG A 103 -7.49 7.81 -1.30
CA ARG A 103 -6.17 7.97 -1.93
C ARG A 103 -6.10 7.33 -3.31
N LEU A 104 -7.07 7.63 -4.16
CA LEU A 104 -7.22 7.03 -5.49
C LEU A 104 -6.15 7.46 -6.49
N ASN A 105 -5.50 8.60 -6.25
CA ASN A 105 -4.48 9.20 -7.11
C ASN A 105 -3.06 9.06 -6.54
N SER A 106 -2.86 8.17 -5.58
CA SER A 106 -1.55 7.85 -5.02
C SER A 106 -1.33 6.35 -4.95
N LEU A 107 -0.06 5.94 -4.97
CA LEU A 107 0.31 4.53 -4.80
C LEU A 107 0.08 4.09 -3.36
N SER A 108 -0.22 2.81 -3.18
CA SER A 108 -0.32 2.21 -1.85
C SER A 108 1.02 2.27 -1.11
N ALA A 109 0.96 2.27 0.21
CA ALA A 109 2.17 2.26 1.04
C ALA A 109 3.11 1.09 0.70
N GLN A 110 2.56 -0.07 0.30
CA GLN A 110 3.34 -1.23 -0.14
C GLN A 110 4.11 -0.94 -1.43
N THR A 111 3.44 -0.40 -2.45
CA THR A 111 4.08 -0.05 -3.72
C THR A 111 5.18 0.99 -3.49
N VAL A 112 4.91 2.01 -2.67
CA VAL A 112 5.91 3.03 -2.30
C VAL A 112 7.12 2.39 -1.60
N GLN A 113 6.93 1.44 -0.68
CA GLN A 113 8.04 0.73 -0.03
C GLN A 113 8.87 -0.09 -1.03
N ILE A 114 8.22 -0.78 -1.97
CA ILE A 114 8.92 -1.51 -3.04
C ILE A 114 9.79 -0.56 -3.87
N LEU A 115 9.24 0.59 -4.26
CA LEU A 115 9.96 1.59 -5.05
C LEU A 115 11.10 2.27 -4.26
N LYS A 116 10.91 2.54 -2.98
CA LYS A 116 11.99 3.00 -2.08
C LYS A 116 13.10 1.96 -1.91
N GLY A 117 12.74 0.67 -1.86
CA GLY A 117 13.70 -0.43 -1.88
C GLY A 117 14.50 -0.47 -3.19
N LEU A 118 13.82 -0.26 -4.33
CA LEU A 118 14.45 -0.15 -5.63
C LEU A 118 15.41 1.07 -5.72
N ALA A 119 15.00 2.22 -5.16
CA ALA A 119 15.82 3.44 -5.13
C ALA A 119 17.15 3.27 -4.37
N LYS A 120 17.15 2.45 -3.30
CA LYS A 120 18.36 2.13 -2.52
C LYS A 120 19.28 1.10 -3.18
N GLY A 121 18.76 0.32 -4.13
CA GLY A 121 19.50 -0.73 -4.84
C GLY A 121 20.15 -0.21 -6.13
N ASP A 122 20.98 -1.06 -6.75
CA ASP A 122 21.66 -0.74 -8.01
C ASP A 122 20.85 -1.10 -9.26
N LYS A 123 19.73 -1.81 -9.09
CA LYS A 123 18.92 -2.30 -10.19
C LYS A 123 18.06 -1.18 -10.79
N LYS A 124 17.97 -1.18 -12.12
CA LYS A 124 17.08 -0.29 -12.89
C LYS A 124 15.95 -1.11 -13.47
N VAL A 125 14.78 -0.51 -13.56
CA VAL A 125 13.58 -1.13 -14.14
C VAL A 125 13.15 -0.32 -15.35
N GLN A 126 12.95 -1.01 -16.48
CA GLN A 126 12.36 -0.46 -17.68
C GLN A 126 10.94 -1.01 -17.85
N VAL A 127 9.96 -0.14 -18.04
CA VAL A 127 8.57 -0.52 -18.32
C VAL A 127 8.24 -0.11 -19.76
N THR A 128 7.89 -1.07 -20.59
CA THR A 128 7.40 -0.82 -21.96
C THR A 128 5.91 -1.13 -22.00
N ALA A 129 5.07 -0.11 -22.17
CA ALA A 129 3.62 -0.24 -22.19
C ALA A 129 3.09 -0.16 -23.63
N PHE A 130 2.43 -1.22 -24.08
CA PHE A 130 1.82 -1.30 -25.41
C PHE A 130 0.37 -0.78 -25.34
N VAL A 131 0.18 0.49 -25.74
CA VAL A 131 -1.09 1.20 -25.53
C VAL A 131 -1.56 1.91 -26.80
N ARG A 132 -2.88 2.00 -26.99
CA ARG A 132 -3.48 2.85 -28.04
C ARG A 132 -3.33 4.32 -27.68
N ASP A 133 -3.29 5.17 -28.71
CA ASP A 133 -3.20 6.63 -28.51
C ASP A 133 -4.32 7.18 -27.59
N SER A 134 -5.54 6.63 -27.69
CA SER A 134 -6.68 7.01 -26.85
C SER A 134 -6.49 6.70 -25.36
N ALA A 135 -5.75 5.65 -25.02
CA ALA A 135 -5.47 5.24 -23.64
C ALA A 135 -4.16 5.79 -23.07
N ARG A 136 -3.34 6.41 -23.92
CA ARG A 136 -1.97 6.85 -23.63
C ARG A 136 -1.88 7.76 -22.39
N LYS A 137 -2.85 8.67 -22.24
CA LYS A 137 -2.91 9.57 -21.08
C LYS A 137 -3.06 8.81 -19.76
N GLY A 138 -4.02 7.88 -19.68
CA GLY A 138 -4.27 7.13 -18.44
C GLY A 138 -3.07 6.26 -18.01
N TYR A 139 -2.36 5.65 -18.99
CA TYR A 139 -1.15 4.90 -18.69
C TYR A 139 0.02 5.79 -18.29
N ARG A 140 0.13 6.98 -18.88
CA ARG A 140 1.12 7.97 -18.46
C ARG A 140 0.86 8.40 -17.02
N ASP A 141 -0.36 8.85 -16.72
CA ASP A 141 -0.75 9.29 -15.37
C ASP A 141 -0.49 8.20 -14.32
N LEU A 142 -0.74 6.92 -14.66
CA LEU A 142 -0.44 5.78 -13.79
C LEU A 142 1.07 5.59 -13.59
N LEU A 143 1.86 5.57 -14.67
CA LEU A 143 3.29 5.28 -14.59
C LEU A 143 4.11 6.46 -14.03
N ASP A 144 3.61 7.68 -14.18
CA ASP A 144 4.19 8.88 -13.56
C ASP A 144 4.18 8.78 -12.02
N LEU A 145 3.18 8.14 -11.41
CA LEU A 145 3.17 7.87 -9.97
C LEU A 145 4.38 7.01 -9.53
N TYR A 146 4.79 6.05 -10.36
CA TYR A 146 5.94 5.19 -10.06
C TYR A 146 7.26 5.92 -10.25
N THR A 147 7.40 6.71 -11.32
CA THR A 147 8.62 7.50 -11.56
C THR A 147 8.78 8.66 -10.59
N TYR A 148 7.69 9.13 -9.99
CA TYR A 148 7.73 10.12 -8.91
C TYR A 148 8.41 9.57 -7.64
N GLU A 149 8.20 8.28 -7.33
CA GLU A 149 8.76 7.65 -6.13
C GLU A 149 10.22 7.19 -6.31
N THR A 150 10.70 6.99 -7.56
CA THR A 150 12.07 6.57 -7.84
C THR A 150 12.53 6.91 -9.25
N ASP A 151 13.76 7.39 -9.37
CA ASP A 151 14.47 7.63 -10.63
C ASP A 151 15.01 6.34 -11.28
N ARG A 152 14.96 5.21 -10.55
CA ARG A 152 15.42 3.90 -11.02
C ARG A 152 14.41 3.21 -11.93
N LEU A 153 13.18 3.69 -12.03
CA LEU A 153 12.16 3.22 -12.95
C LEU A 153 12.00 4.21 -14.10
N LYS A 154 12.07 3.69 -15.33
CA LYS A 154 11.76 4.43 -16.55
C LYS A 154 10.66 3.72 -17.32
N TYR A 155 9.86 4.46 -18.07
CA TYR A 155 8.85 3.86 -18.90
C TYR A 155 8.82 4.45 -20.31
N GLU A 156 8.27 3.66 -21.23
CA GLU A 156 8.01 4.04 -22.62
C GLU A 156 6.60 3.57 -23.03
N LEU A 157 5.87 4.44 -23.72
CA LEU A 157 4.54 4.12 -24.24
C LEU A 157 4.64 3.90 -25.75
N ILE A 158 4.34 2.68 -26.18
CA ILE A 158 4.49 2.22 -27.56
C ILE A 158 3.12 1.86 -28.13
N ASP A 159 2.86 2.27 -29.36
CA ASP A 159 1.71 1.83 -30.12
C ASP A 159 2.06 0.50 -30.82
N LEU A 160 1.25 -0.52 -30.57
CA LEU A 160 1.48 -1.89 -31.05
C LEU A 160 1.45 -1.96 -32.59
N ASP A 161 0.53 -1.24 -33.22
CA ASP A 161 0.35 -1.27 -34.67
C ASP A 161 1.45 -0.48 -35.40
N LYS A 162 2.01 0.55 -34.72
CA LYS A 162 3.13 1.34 -35.25
C LYS A 162 4.49 0.69 -35.06
N ASN A 163 4.60 -0.31 -34.15
CA ASN A 163 5.86 -0.97 -33.79
C ASN A 163 5.76 -2.51 -33.79
N PRO A 164 5.43 -3.15 -34.93
CA PRO A 164 5.18 -4.59 -34.97
C PRO A 164 6.42 -5.45 -34.65
N LEU A 165 7.61 -4.93 -34.88
CA LEU A 165 8.86 -5.66 -34.55
C LEU A 165 9.06 -5.77 -33.04
N LEU A 166 8.76 -4.72 -32.26
CA LEU A 166 8.83 -4.74 -30.81
C LEU A 166 7.71 -5.62 -30.22
N ALA A 167 6.50 -5.53 -30.78
CA ALA A 167 5.39 -6.41 -30.41
C ALA A 167 5.76 -7.89 -30.58
N LYS A 168 6.40 -8.25 -31.68
CA LYS A 168 6.88 -9.62 -31.95
C LYS A 168 8.02 -10.02 -31.00
N LYS A 169 8.98 -9.12 -30.74
CA LYS A 169 10.10 -9.37 -29.82
C LYS A 169 9.60 -9.72 -28.41
N PHE A 170 8.60 -9.02 -27.92
CA PHE A 170 8.02 -9.22 -26.59
C PHE A 170 6.81 -10.18 -26.58
N GLU A 171 6.47 -10.77 -27.73
CA GLU A 171 5.31 -11.66 -27.88
C GLU A 171 4.00 -11.03 -27.36
N VAL A 172 3.85 -9.71 -27.54
CA VAL A 172 2.66 -8.98 -27.13
C VAL A 172 1.61 -9.04 -28.23
N ARG A 173 0.41 -9.52 -27.87
CA ARG A 173 -0.73 -9.70 -28.79
C ARG A 173 -1.90 -8.77 -28.49
N ALA A 174 -1.90 -8.13 -27.36
CA ALA A 174 -3.02 -7.31 -26.90
C ALA A 174 -2.56 -5.94 -26.38
N TYR A 175 -3.34 -4.92 -26.70
CA TYR A 175 -3.18 -3.59 -26.11
C TYR A 175 -3.41 -3.65 -24.60
N GLY A 176 -2.74 -2.75 -23.86
CA GLY A 176 -2.79 -2.70 -22.42
C GLY A 176 -1.75 -3.58 -21.72
N THR A 177 -0.93 -4.32 -22.49
CA THR A 177 0.15 -5.15 -21.96
C THR A 177 1.36 -4.31 -21.59
N LEU A 178 1.92 -4.56 -20.40
CA LEU A 178 3.21 -3.99 -19.97
C LEU A 178 4.29 -5.06 -19.96
N MET A 179 5.44 -4.73 -20.49
CA MET A 179 6.69 -5.50 -20.28
C MET A 179 7.55 -4.76 -19.27
N ILE A 180 7.91 -5.44 -18.20
CA ILE A 180 8.73 -4.91 -17.11
C ILE A 180 10.02 -5.70 -17.09
N GLU A 181 11.15 -5.00 -17.21
CA GLU A 181 12.47 -5.60 -17.40
C GLU A 181 13.47 -5.01 -16.37
N SER A 182 14.38 -5.86 -15.87
CA SER A 182 15.52 -5.45 -15.05
C SER A 182 16.70 -6.39 -15.29
N GLY A 183 17.73 -5.92 -15.97
CA GLY A 183 18.82 -6.77 -16.45
C GLY A 183 18.30 -7.84 -17.41
N GLU A 184 18.56 -9.11 -17.10
CA GLU A 184 18.10 -10.26 -17.92
C GLU A 184 16.68 -10.74 -17.57
N ASN A 185 16.12 -10.25 -16.47
CA ASN A 185 14.79 -10.67 -16.03
C ASN A 185 13.71 -9.82 -16.70
N SER A 186 12.67 -10.47 -17.20
CA SER A 186 11.50 -9.80 -17.79
C SER A 186 10.19 -10.41 -17.25
N GLN A 187 9.17 -9.60 -17.14
CA GLN A 187 7.83 -10.02 -16.73
C GLN A 187 6.77 -9.31 -17.58
N LYS A 188 5.86 -10.09 -18.15
CA LYS A 188 4.69 -9.58 -18.86
C LYS A 188 3.52 -9.39 -17.90
N VAL A 189 2.80 -8.26 -18.03
CA VAL A 189 1.57 -7.93 -17.29
C VAL A 189 0.49 -7.59 -18.31
N GLU A 190 -0.49 -8.46 -18.50
CA GLU A 190 -1.54 -8.31 -19.51
C GLU A 190 -2.70 -7.42 -19.03
N ILE A 191 -3.01 -7.45 -17.74
CA ILE A 191 -4.04 -6.60 -17.11
C ILE A 191 -3.35 -5.78 -16.03
N PRO A 192 -2.82 -4.59 -16.37
CA PRO A 192 -2.06 -3.80 -15.43
C PRO A 192 -2.97 -3.12 -14.41
N GLY A 193 -2.75 -3.47 -13.17
CA GLY A 193 -3.20 -2.77 -11.99
C GLY A 193 -2.01 -2.50 -11.09
N GLU A 194 -2.17 -1.70 -10.06
CA GLU A 194 -1.08 -1.33 -9.16
C GLU A 194 -0.36 -2.55 -8.59
N GLN A 195 -1.12 -3.53 -8.08
CA GLN A 195 -0.56 -4.75 -7.49
C GLN A 195 0.22 -5.59 -8.51
N GLN A 196 -0.32 -5.73 -9.74
CA GLN A 196 0.33 -6.51 -10.80
C GLN A 196 1.65 -5.87 -11.23
N ILE A 197 1.69 -4.55 -11.35
CA ILE A 197 2.91 -3.80 -11.70
C ILE A 197 3.94 -3.91 -10.56
N ALA A 198 3.54 -3.68 -9.31
CA ALA A 198 4.41 -3.77 -8.15
C ALA A 198 5.02 -5.17 -8.00
N ASN A 199 4.21 -6.21 -8.17
CA ASN A 199 4.68 -7.60 -8.13
C ASN A 199 5.61 -7.94 -9.29
N ALA A 200 5.36 -7.42 -10.49
CA ALA A 200 6.25 -7.60 -11.62
C ALA A 200 7.61 -6.92 -11.39
N ILE A 201 7.61 -5.70 -10.82
CA ILE A 201 8.85 -5.02 -10.40
C ILE A 201 9.62 -5.88 -9.40
N LEU A 202 8.96 -6.43 -8.39
CA LEU A 202 9.59 -7.35 -7.43
C LEU A 202 10.18 -8.58 -8.10
N ARG A 203 9.44 -9.18 -9.06
CA ARG A 203 9.91 -10.39 -9.76
C ARG A 203 11.17 -10.15 -10.57
N VAL A 204 11.26 -9.03 -11.28
CA VAL A 204 12.42 -8.74 -12.13
C VAL A 204 13.61 -8.22 -11.33
N THR A 205 13.38 -7.65 -10.16
CA THR A 205 14.46 -7.07 -9.34
C THR A 205 15.05 -8.02 -8.30
N ARG A 206 14.33 -9.08 -7.90
CA ARG A 206 14.84 -10.07 -6.94
C ARG A 206 15.58 -11.20 -7.64
N THR A 207 16.74 -11.57 -7.08
CA THR A 207 17.61 -12.64 -7.60
C THR A 207 17.26 -14.01 -7.03
N SER A 208 16.69 -14.07 -5.83
CA SER A 208 16.30 -15.34 -5.17
C SER A 208 14.81 -15.36 -4.85
N LYS A 209 14.12 -16.41 -5.29
CA LYS A 209 12.72 -16.67 -4.91
C LYS A 209 12.70 -17.43 -3.59
N LYS A 210 12.00 -16.93 -2.59
CA LYS A 210 11.75 -17.67 -1.35
C LYS A 210 10.70 -18.75 -1.58
N THR A 211 10.91 -19.93 -0.99
CA THR A 211 10.02 -21.08 -1.17
C THR A 211 9.21 -21.32 0.11
N VAL A 212 7.91 -21.45 -0.05
CA VAL A 212 6.95 -21.80 0.98
C VAL A 212 6.53 -23.26 0.76
N TYR A 213 6.70 -24.07 1.77
CA TYR A 213 6.31 -25.47 1.75
C TYR A 213 5.05 -25.71 2.56
N PHE A 214 4.08 -26.42 1.98
CA PHE A 214 2.90 -26.90 2.66
C PHE A 214 3.11 -28.37 3.06
N LEU A 215 3.01 -28.65 4.37
CA LEU A 215 3.08 -30.01 4.87
C LEU A 215 1.90 -30.83 4.34
N LYS A 216 2.17 -32.08 3.96
CA LYS A 216 1.18 -33.07 3.51
C LYS A 216 1.46 -34.43 4.13
N GLY A 217 0.39 -35.19 4.38
CA GLY A 217 0.46 -36.57 4.88
C GLY A 217 -0.50 -36.83 6.04
N HIS A 218 -1.01 -35.78 6.67
CA HIS A 218 -1.84 -35.89 7.88
C HIS A 218 -3.26 -35.34 7.67
N GLY A 219 -3.70 -35.20 6.41
CA GLY A 219 -5.04 -34.68 6.09
C GLY A 219 -5.12 -33.16 6.09
N GLU A 220 -3.99 -32.50 5.90
CA GLU A 220 -3.91 -31.04 5.75
C GLU A 220 -4.69 -30.55 4.52
N ALA A 221 -5.07 -29.29 4.54
CA ALA A 221 -5.74 -28.64 3.43
C ALA A 221 -4.86 -28.68 2.14
N ASP A 222 -5.46 -29.07 1.02
CA ASP A 222 -4.74 -29.22 -0.24
C ASP A 222 -4.68 -27.88 -0.99
N ILE A 223 -3.46 -27.47 -1.36
CA ILE A 223 -3.19 -26.25 -2.13
C ILE A 223 -3.62 -26.33 -3.61
N SER A 224 -3.98 -27.49 -4.11
CA SER A 224 -4.56 -27.70 -5.44
C SER A 224 -6.06 -27.84 -5.43
N ASP A 225 -6.69 -28.05 -4.25
CA ASP A 225 -8.14 -28.20 -4.13
C ASP A 225 -8.84 -26.84 -4.31
N THR A 226 -9.74 -26.79 -5.30
CA THR A 226 -10.56 -25.60 -5.62
C THR A 226 -11.89 -25.54 -4.87
N LYS A 227 -12.23 -26.58 -4.10
CA LYS A 227 -13.43 -26.62 -3.27
C LYS A 227 -13.34 -25.59 -2.13
N LYS A 228 -14.44 -25.42 -1.39
CA LYS A 228 -14.56 -24.41 -0.32
C LYS A 228 -13.48 -24.53 0.76
N GLU A 229 -13.17 -25.74 1.17
CA GLU A 229 -12.20 -26.06 2.21
C GLU A 229 -10.74 -26.10 1.71
N GLY A 230 -10.55 -26.16 0.38
CA GLY A 230 -9.22 -26.17 -0.26
C GLY A 230 -8.45 -24.86 -0.10
N PHE A 231 -7.17 -24.89 -0.48
CA PHE A 231 -6.23 -23.76 -0.34
C PHE A 231 -5.67 -23.24 -1.67
N SER A 232 -6.36 -23.54 -2.81
CA SER A 232 -5.89 -23.07 -4.12
C SER A 232 -5.85 -21.55 -4.24
N GLN A 233 -6.76 -20.80 -3.57
CA GLN A 233 -6.72 -19.35 -3.53
C GLN A 233 -5.57 -18.83 -2.65
N ALA A 234 -5.26 -19.50 -1.53
CA ALA A 234 -4.11 -19.17 -0.70
C ALA A 234 -2.80 -19.37 -1.47
N LYS A 235 -2.65 -20.51 -2.18
CA LYS A 235 -1.53 -20.75 -3.10
C LYS A 235 -1.39 -19.62 -4.09
N ARG A 236 -2.44 -19.29 -4.83
CA ARG A 236 -2.43 -18.21 -5.82
C ARG A 236 -2.06 -16.86 -5.20
N ALA A 237 -2.58 -16.57 -4.00
CA ALA A 237 -2.26 -15.34 -3.29
C ALA A 237 -0.75 -15.27 -2.92
N ILE A 238 -0.16 -16.39 -2.47
CA ILE A 238 1.27 -16.50 -2.15
C ILE A 238 2.12 -16.33 -3.42
N GLU A 239 1.73 -16.96 -4.53
CA GLU A 239 2.44 -16.85 -5.81
C GLU A 239 2.40 -15.43 -6.38
N LEU A 240 1.31 -14.69 -6.15
CA LEU A 240 1.20 -13.27 -6.49
C LEU A 240 2.17 -12.39 -5.68
N GLU A 241 2.60 -12.81 -4.49
CA GLU A 241 3.64 -12.14 -3.69
C GLU A 241 5.07 -12.55 -4.10
N ASN A 242 5.23 -13.18 -5.26
CA ASN A 242 6.53 -13.65 -5.80
C ASN A 242 7.23 -14.73 -4.95
N LEU A 243 6.45 -15.56 -4.26
CA LEU A 243 6.93 -16.71 -3.50
C LEU A 243 6.64 -18.00 -4.28
N LEU A 244 7.52 -18.98 -4.20
CA LEU A 244 7.27 -20.31 -4.76
C LEU A 244 6.50 -21.14 -3.75
N VAL A 245 5.52 -21.90 -4.20
CA VAL A 245 4.72 -22.80 -3.35
C VAL A 245 4.96 -24.25 -3.77
N LYS A 246 5.32 -25.09 -2.79
CA LYS A 246 5.58 -26.52 -3.00
C LYS A 246 4.93 -27.35 -1.89
N ASP A 247 4.60 -28.59 -2.20
CA ASP A 247 4.19 -29.61 -1.22
C ASP A 247 5.43 -30.21 -0.52
N LEU A 248 5.27 -30.57 0.76
CA LEU A 248 6.29 -31.22 1.57
C LEU A 248 5.73 -32.46 2.25
N VAL A 249 6.29 -33.62 1.93
CA VAL A 249 6.06 -34.86 2.69
C VAL A 249 7.35 -35.18 3.45
N LEU A 250 7.36 -34.87 4.75
CA LEU A 250 8.58 -34.95 5.60
C LEU A 250 9.20 -36.33 5.64
N LEU A 251 8.38 -37.38 5.75
CA LEU A 251 8.90 -38.76 5.76
C LEU A 251 9.66 -39.14 4.48
N ARG A 252 9.23 -38.58 3.33
CA ARG A 252 9.93 -38.81 2.05
C ARG A 252 11.19 -37.94 1.93
N ALA A 253 11.10 -36.68 2.38
CA ALA A 253 12.18 -35.72 2.29
C ALA A 253 13.28 -35.99 3.33
N LYS A 254 12.96 -36.67 4.46
CA LYS A 254 13.83 -36.97 5.61
C LYS A 254 14.32 -35.76 6.39
N GLU A 255 14.17 -34.56 5.85
CA GLU A 255 14.45 -33.25 6.49
C GLU A 255 13.65 -32.16 5.77
N VAL A 256 13.51 -31.00 6.39
CA VAL A 256 12.95 -29.83 5.71
C VAL A 256 13.96 -29.36 4.64
N PRO A 257 13.52 -29.14 3.38
CA PRO A 257 14.40 -28.74 2.30
C PRO A 257 15.23 -27.49 2.61
N LYS A 258 16.45 -27.40 2.07
CA LYS A 258 17.37 -26.29 2.37
C LYS A 258 16.88 -24.95 1.81
N ASP A 259 16.11 -24.99 0.72
CA ASP A 259 15.47 -23.81 0.09
C ASP A 259 14.15 -23.38 0.78
N ALA A 260 13.73 -24.10 1.86
CA ALA A 260 12.53 -23.73 2.59
C ALA A 260 12.73 -22.43 3.38
N SER A 261 11.97 -21.42 2.99
CA SER A 261 11.92 -20.15 3.74
C SER A 261 10.83 -20.17 4.82
N VAL A 262 9.70 -20.84 4.53
CA VAL A 262 8.58 -21.02 5.48
C VAL A 262 7.98 -22.41 5.25
N VAL A 263 7.59 -23.09 6.34
CA VAL A 263 6.76 -24.28 6.31
C VAL A 263 5.37 -23.93 6.86
N ILE A 264 4.31 -24.30 6.16
CA ILE A 264 2.91 -24.11 6.59
C ILE A 264 2.31 -25.48 6.87
N ILE A 265 1.71 -25.63 8.06
CA ILE A 265 0.95 -26.81 8.48
C ILE A 265 -0.50 -26.39 8.59
N ALA A 266 -1.33 -26.79 7.64
CA ALA A 266 -2.68 -26.25 7.44
C ALA A 266 -3.75 -27.26 7.81
N GLY A 267 -4.16 -27.28 9.08
CA GLY A 267 -5.27 -28.09 9.58
C GLY A 267 -5.02 -29.60 9.50
N PRO A 268 -3.96 -30.13 10.11
CA PRO A 268 -3.71 -31.57 10.14
C PRO A 268 -4.83 -32.28 10.90
N GLN A 269 -5.41 -33.29 10.28
CA GLN A 269 -6.53 -34.07 10.82
C GLN A 269 -6.05 -35.36 11.51
N LYS A 270 -4.79 -35.73 11.30
CA LYS A 270 -4.16 -36.94 11.86
C LYS A 270 -2.89 -36.58 12.61
N PRO A 271 -2.41 -37.44 13.52
CA PRO A 271 -1.18 -37.18 14.27
C PRO A 271 0.03 -36.97 13.36
N VAL A 272 0.75 -35.86 13.55
CA VAL A 272 2.08 -35.66 13.00
C VAL A 272 3.04 -36.52 13.80
N LEU A 273 3.79 -37.39 13.13
CA LEU A 273 4.63 -38.39 13.75
C LEU A 273 5.77 -37.76 14.55
N GLU A 274 6.26 -38.48 15.57
CA GLU A 274 7.34 -37.98 16.42
C GLU A 274 8.62 -37.67 15.63
N ALA A 275 8.96 -38.52 14.65
CA ALA A 275 10.09 -38.29 13.75
C ALA A 275 9.93 -36.98 12.96
N GLU A 276 8.74 -36.67 12.48
CA GLU A 276 8.45 -35.43 11.73
C GLU A 276 8.48 -34.21 12.63
N ARG A 277 7.91 -34.30 13.86
CA ARG A 277 8.02 -33.23 14.86
C ARG A 277 9.47 -32.94 15.23
N LYS A 278 10.33 -33.97 15.28
CA LYS A 278 11.78 -33.79 15.49
C LYS A 278 12.45 -33.08 14.30
N MET A 279 12.08 -33.42 13.06
CA MET A 279 12.59 -32.70 11.88
C MET A 279 12.16 -31.24 11.88
N LEU A 280 10.93 -30.93 12.32
CA LEU A 280 10.45 -29.56 12.49
C LEU A 280 11.20 -28.82 13.62
N ASP A 281 11.44 -29.49 14.75
CA ASP A 281 12.23 -28.89 15.86
C ASP A 281 13.65 -28.57 15.42
N ASP A 282 14.31 -29.49 14.71
CA ASP A 282 15.63 -29.27 14.14
C ASP A 282 15.67 -28.12 13.13
N TYR A 283 14.63 -28.01 12.28
CA TYR A 283 14.49 -26.90 11.36
C TYR A 283 14.34 -25.55 12.09
N ILE A 284 13.50 -25.51 13.12
CA ILE A 284 13.27 -24.30 13.92
C ILE A 284 14.52 -23.92 14.72
N ARG A 285 15.06 -24.85 15.52
CA ARG A 285 16.11 -24.54 16.51
C ARG A 285 17.52 -24.50 15.94
N LYS A 286 17.82 -25.35 14.94
CA LYS A 286 19.18 -25.45 14.37
C LYS A 286 19.36 -24.61 13.12
N ARG A 287 18.26 -24.38 12.34
CA ARG A 287 18.33 -23.67 11.05
C ARG A 287 17.60 -22.33 11.06
N SER A 288 17.14 -21.87 12.23
CA SER A 288 16.34 -20.64 12.36
C SER A 288 15.11 -20.61 11.43
N GLY A 289 14.52 -21.78 11.21
CA GLY A 289 13.40 -21.96 10.29
C GLY A 289 12.12 -21.31 10.76
N SER A 290 11.29 -20.88 9.84
CA SER A 290 10.00 -20.23 10.12
C SER A 290 8.84 -21.17 9.81
N VAL A 291 7.86 -21.25 10.72
CA VAL A 291 6.71 -22.17 10.59
C VAL A 291 5.40 -21.46 10.90
N MET A 292 4.38 -21.67 10.07
CA MET A 292 3.00 -21.27 10.31
C MET A 292 2.16 -22.51 10.67
N PHE A 293 1.60 -22.50 11.85
CA PHE A 293 0.71 -23.53 12.34
C PHE A 293 -0.75 -23.03 12.29
N LEU A 294 -1.59 -23.71 11.54
CA LEU A 294 -3.02 -23.48 11.45
C LEU A 294 -3.70 -24.71 12.03
N ILE A 295 -4.12 -24.67 13.30
CA ILE A 295 -4.57 -25.86 14.04
C ILE A 295 -6.04 -25.74 14.39
N ASP A 296 -6.84 -26.57 13.77
CA ASP A 296 -8.29 -26.60 13.99
C ASP A 296 -8.65 -27.24 15.36
N PRO A 297 -9.78 -26.86 15.96
CA PRO A 297 -10.30 -27.57 17.12
C PRO A 297 -10.73 -29.02 16.76
N GLN A 298 -10.86 -29.86 17.77
CA GLN A 298 -11.33 -31.24 17.63
C GLN A 298 -10.48 -32.11 16.67
N THR A 299 -9.18 -31.81 16.53
CA THR A 299 -8.24 -32.61 15.75
C THR A 299 -7.15 -33.19 16.66
N ASP A 300 -6.74 -34.43 16.40
CA ASP A 300 -5.64 -35.06 17.14
C ASP A 300 -4.33 -34.94 16.37
N SER A 301 -3.82 -33.73 16.23
CA SER A 301 -2.60 -33.45 15.47
C SER A 301 -1.31 -33.85 16.19
N LYS A 302 -1.37 -34.02 17.52
CA LYS A 302 -0.21 -34.17 18.42
C LYS A 302 0.77 -32.99 18.39
N LEU A 303 0.34 -31.85 17.84
CA LEU A 303 1.14 -30.61 17.80
C LEU A 303 0.94 -29.76 19.06
N GLU A 304 -0.11 -30.00 19.86
CA GLU A 304 -0.41 -29.29 21.09
C GLU A 304 0.76 -29.42 22.09
N GLY A 305 1.25 -30.67 22.31
CA GLY A 305 2.41 -30.93 23.14
C GLY A 305 3.71 -30.32 22.60
N PHE A 306 3.86 -30.32 21.27
CA PHE A 306 5.01 -29.71 20.59
C PHE A 306 5.02 -28.19 20.78
N LEU A 307 3.89 -27.52 20.56
CA LEU A 307 3.75 -26.06 20.68
C LEU A 307 3.87 -25.57 22.12
N LYS A 308 3.53 -26.40 23.11
CA LYS A 308 3.76 -26.10 24.52
C LYS A 308 5.24 -25.89 24.82
N GLY A 309 6.14 -26.61 24.11
CA GLY A 309 7.61 -26.40 24.17
C GLY A 309 8.07 -25.04 23.61
N PHE A 310 7.20 -24.30 22.91
CA PHE A 310 7.41 -22.95 22.40
C PHE A 310 6.56 -21.89 23.13
N GLY A 311 5.97 -22.25 24.28
CA GLY A 311 5.23 -21.31 25.12
C GLY A 311 3.80 -21.04 24.64
N VAL A 312 3.23 -21.91 23.80
CA VAL A 312 1.83 -21.80 23.33
C VAL A 312 1.05 -23.05 23.73
N THR A 313 -0.13 -22.84 24.31
CA THR A 313 -1.07 -23.90 24.67
C THR A 313 -2.34 -23.77 23.84
N LEU A 314 -2.80 -24.90 23.32
CA LEU A 314 -4.02 -25.02 22.54
C LEU A 314 -5.04 -25.86 23.34
N PRO A 315 -5.95 -25.25 24.09
CA PRO A 315 -7.00 -25.98 24.83
C PRO A 315 -8.01 -26.67 23.88
N GLU A 316 -8.68 -27.66 24.37
CA GLU A 316 -9.83 -28.28 23.67
C GLU A 316 -11.09 -27.45 23.93
N ASP A 317 -11.20 -26.35 23.18
CA ASP A 317 -12.31 -25.42 23.24
C ASP A 317 -12.70 -24.95 21.83
N MET A 318 -13.83 -24.30 21.72
CA MET A 318 -14.29 -23.63 20.52
C MET A 318 -14.81 -22.25 20.86
N ILE A 319 -14.40 -21.26 20.09
CA ILE A 319 -14.78 -19.87 20.35
C ILE A 319 -16.19 -19.62 19.84
N VAL A 320 -17.03 -19.11 20.71
CA VAL A 320 -18.39 -18.64 20.43
C VAL A 320 -18.41 -17.13 20.55
N ASP A 321 -18.95 -16.45 19.54
CA ASP A 321 -19.05 -14.99 19.51
C ASP A 321 -20.44 -14.54 19.03
N ARG A 322 -21.31 -14.17 19.96
CA ARG A 322 -22.68 -13.71 19.65
C ARG A 322 -22.69 -12.43 18.81
N MET A 323 -21.64 -11.60 18.90
CA MET A 323 -21.53 -10.37 18.14
C MET A 323 -21.27 -10.61 16.64
N SER A 324 -20.83 -11.81 16.26
CA SER A 324 -20.61 -12.20 14.86
C SER A 324 -21.86 -12.02 13.99
N ARG A 325 -23.05 -12.17 14.57
CA ARG A 325 -24.34 -11.95 13.88
C ARG A 325 -24.50 -10.53 13.35
N LEU A 326 -23.92 -9.54 14.02
CA LEU A 326 -23.96 -8.13 13.57
C LEU A 326 -23.16 -7.93 12.27
N PHE A 327 -22.21 -8.83 12.01
CA PHE A 327 -21.39 -8.84 10.80
C PHE A 327 -21.90 -9.83 9.74
N GLY A 328 -23.09 -10.41 9.93
CA GLY A 328 -23.70 -11.39 9.02
C GLY A 328 -23.07 -12.78 9.09
N ALA A 329 -22.30 -13.08 10.14
CA ALA A 329 -21.71 -14.38 10.39
C ALA A 329 -22.50 -15.16 11.45
N ASN A 330 -22.28 -16.47 11.57
CA ASN A 330 -22.83 -17.27 12.67
C ASN A 330 -21.95 -17.15 13.93
N GLU A 331 -22.46 -17.58 15.08
CA GLU A 331 -21.77 -17.46 16.37
C GLU A 331 -20.48 -18.28 16.46
N LEU A 332 -20.32 -19.31 15.63
CA LEU A 332 -19.10 -20.14 15.51
C LEU A 332 -18.10 -19.55 14.50
N THR A 333 -18.33 -18.33 14.05
CA THR A 333 -17.41 -17.60 13.19
C THR A 333 -17.01 -16.30 13.89
N PRO A 334 -16.17 -16.36 14.93
CA PRO A 334 -15.75 -15.18 15.66
C PRO A 334 -15.13 -14.14 14.73
N VAL A 335 -15.46 -12.87 14.97
CA VAL A 335 -14.98 -11.71 14.25
C VAL A 335 -13.86 -11.06 15.05
N ILE A 336 -12.67 -11.07 14.48
CA ILE A 336 -11.48 -10.52 15.11
C ILE A 336 -11.33 -9.05 14.70
N THR A 337 -11.34 -8.17 15.69
CA THR A 337 -11.16 -6.72 15.51
C THR A 337 -10.05 -6.16 16.41
N GLN A 338 -9.51 -7.00 17.32
CA GLN A 338 -8.45 -6.59 18.24
C GLN A 338 -7.14 -7.27 17.88
N TYR A 339 -6.16 -6.46 17.49
CA TYR A 339 -4.83 -6.92 17.09
C TYR A 339 -3.78 -6.28 18.00
N ALA A 340 -2.82 -7.08 18.44
CA ALA A 340 -1.68 -6.59 19.18
C ALA A 340 -0.76 -5.75 18.29
N LYS A 341 -0.03 -4.82 18.88
CA LYS A 341 0.98 -4.03 18.15
C LYS A 341 2.14 -4.93 17.73
N HIS A 342 2.18 -5.27 16.44
CA HIS A 342 3.20 -6.13 15.85
C HIS A 342 3.41 -5.73 14.38
N LYS A 343 4.55 -6.12 13.78
CA LYS A 343 4.82 -5.83 12.35
C LYS A 343 3.73 -6.40 11.43
N ILE A 344 3.19 -7.58 11.73
CA ILE A 344 2.11 -8.22 10.95
C ILE A 344 0.85 -7.37 10.92
N THR A 345 0.55 -6.67 12.00
CA THR A 345 -0.68 -5.91 12.23
C THR A 345 -0.46 -4.40 12.19
N GLU A 346 0.72 -3.94 11.78
CA GLU A 346 1.03 -2.51 11.63
C GLU A 346 0.15 -1.91 10.54
N GLY A 347 -0.71 -0.95 10.92
CA GLY A 347 -1.70 -0.35 10.03
C GLY A 347 -2.89 -1.26 9.67
N PHE A 348 -3.00 -2.44 10.25
CA PHE A 348 -4.11 -3.36 10.02
C PHE A 348 -5.32 -2.99 10.89
N ASN A 349 -6.37 -2.51 10.27
CA ASN A 349 -7.60 -2.03 10.95
C ASN A 349 -8.88 -2.69 10.40
N THR A 350 -8.74 -3.80 9.69
CA THR A 350 -9.84 -4.52 9.06
C THR A 350 -10.18 -5.76 9.89
N ALA A 351 -11.47 -6.08 10.02
CA ALA A 351 -11.91 -7.29 10.69
C ALA A 351 -11.47 -8.56 9.96
N SER A 352 -11.25 -9.66 10.70
CA SER A 352 -10.98 -10.98 10.14
C SER A 352 -11.98 -12.00 10.68
N PHE A 353 -12.33 -13.01 9.89
CA PHE A 353 -13.34 -14.02 10.20
C PHE A 353 -12.67 -15.38 10.38
N PHE A 354 -12.97 -16.06 11.49
CA PHE A 354 -12.33 -17.33 11.86
C PHE A 354 -13.38 -18.43 12.10
N PRO A 355 -13.93 -19.07 11.06
CA PRO A 355 -14.95 -20.11 11.23
C PRO A 355 -14.43 -21.32 12.01
N LEU A 356 -15.07 -21.68 13.10
CA LEU A 356 -14.72 -22.83 13.95
C LEU A 356 -13.29 -22.70 14.51
N ALA A 357 -13.02 -21.64 15.25
CA ALA A 357 -11.71 -21.40 15.85
C ALA A 357 -11.62 -21.89 17.31
N ARG A 358 -10.43 -22.35 17.70
CA ARG A 358 -10.06 -22.62 19.09
C ARG A 358 -9.24 -21.49 19.69
N SER A 359 -9.14 -21.44 21.00
CA SER A 359 -8.28 -20.48 21.67
C SER A 359 -6.79 -20.84 21.53
N VAL A 360 -5.94 -19.79 21.47
CA VAL A 360 -4.48 -19.90 21.43
C VAL A 360 -3.91 -19.13 22.61
N ARG A 361 -3.49 -19.84 23.66
CA ARG A 361 -3.00 -19.21 24.89
C ARG A 361 -1.49 -19.14 24.89
N VAL A 362 -0.96 -18.02 25.31
CA VAL A 362 0.48 -17.80 25.51
C VAL A 362 0.81 -17.97 26.98
N ALA A 363 1.91 -18.64 27.28
CA ALA A 363 2.40 -18.79 28.64
C ALA A 363 2.69 -17.41 29.28
N GLU A 364 2.44 -17.29 30.59
CA GLU A 364 2.68 -16.06 31.32
C GLU A 364 4.15 -15.58 31.19
N PRO A 365 4.40 -14.26 31.15
CA PRO A 365 5.74 -13.71 31.13
C PRO A 365 6.59 -14.24 32.30
N GLY A 366 7.75 -14.84 32.01
CA GLY A 366 8.65 -15.41 33.01
C GLY A 366 8.69 -16.93 33.11
N LYS A 367 7.73 -17.62 32.47
CA LYS A 367 7.69 -19.11 32.42
C LYS A 367 8.17 -19.76 31.13
N PRO A 368 8.34 -19.06 29.96
CA PRO A 368 8.89 -19.72 28.78
C PRO A 368 10.39 -20.02 28.95
N PRO A 369 10.92 -21.03 28.24
CA PRO A 369 12.36 -21.28 28.19
C PRO A 369 13.13 -20.01 27.82
N ARG A 370 14.29 -19.75 28.43
CA ARG A 370 15.06 -18.47 28.40
C ARG A 370 15.32 -17.83 27.02
N LYS A 371 14.95 -18.49 25.92
CA LYS A 371 15.22 -18.04 24.54
C LYS A 371 13.98 -17.93 23.67
N ILE A 372 12.77 -17.97 24.25
CA ILE A 372 11.52 -17.93 23.53
C ILE A 372 10.70 -16.73 23.97
N LYS A 373 10.28 -15.91 23.01
CA LYS A 373 9.36 -14.79 23.21
C LYS A 373 8.06 -15.10 22.48
N ALA A 374 6.99 -15.32 23.21
CA ALA A 374 5.65 -15.53 22.67
C ALA A 374 4.74 -14.39 23.08
N GLN A 375 3.92 -13.92 22.15
CA GLN A 375 2.89 -12.91 22.41
C GLN A 375 1.60 -13.19 21.62
N VAL A 376 0.48 -12.79 22.18
CA VAL A 376 -0.81 -12.82 21.48
C VAL A 376 -0.77 -11.85 20.30
N LEU A 377 -1.27 -12.27 19.14
CA LEU A 377 -1.34 -11.44 17.93
C LEU A 377 -2.73 -10.88 17.68
N ALA A 378 -3.77 -11.71 17.89
CA ALA A 378 -5.14 -11.37 17.57
C ALA A 378 -6.11 -11.97 18.60
N MET A 379 -7.15 -11.21 18.94
CA MET A 379 -8.17 -11.58 19.93
C MET A 379 -9.56 -11.24 19.43
N THR A 380 -10.54 -11.98 19.95
CA THR A 380 -11.97 -11.70 19.74
C THR A 380 -12.44 -10.47 20.50
N GLY A 381 -13.69 -10.09 20.32
CA GLY A 381 -14.35 -9.07 21.13
C GLY A 381 -14.71 -9.56 22.55
N PRO A 382 -15.06 -8.64 23.46
CA PRO A 382 -15.37 -8.97 24.86
C PRO A 382 -16.66 -9.79 25.04
N GLY A 383 -17.53 -9.84 24.02
CA GLY A 383 -18.79 -10.60 24.06
C GLY A 383 -18.65 -12.07 23.65
N SER A 384 -17.44 -12.54 23.42
CA SER A 384 -17.14 -13.93 23.07
C SER A 384 -16.73 -14.75 24.29
N TRP A 385 -16.66 -16.08 24.14
CA TRP A 385 -16.03 -16.97 25.10
C TRP A 385 -15.46 -18.20 24.40
N ALA A 386 -14.56 -18.91 25.05
CA ALA A 386 -14.07 -20.20 24.62
C ALA A 386 -14.84 -21.31 25.36
N GLU A 387 -15.76 -21.95 24.63
CA GLU A 387 -16.64 -23.02 25.10
C GLU A 387 -15.87 -24.33 25.22
N THR A 388 -15.95 -24.97 26.38
CA THR A 388 -15.29 -26.25 26.67
C THR A 388 -16.24 -27.44 26.59
N ASP A 389 -17.55 -27.23 26.69
CA ASP A 389 -18.55 -28.27 26.48
C ASP A 389 -18.94 -28.37 25.00
N LEU A 390 -18.10 -29.07 24.26
CA LEU A 390 -18.28 -29.22 22.81
C LEU A 390 -19.48 -30.12 22.45
N GLU A 391 -19.96 -30.95 23.38
CA GLU A 391 -21.15 -31.79 23.17
C GLU A 391 -22.43 -30.94 23.22
N THR A 392 -22.54 -30.05 24.18
CA THR A 392 -23.67 -29.10 24.30
C THR A 392 -23.64 -28.10 23.17
N LEU A 393 -22.44 -27.64 22.80
CA LEU A 393 -22.23 -26.75 21.64
C LEU A 393 -22.74 -27.41 20.33
N ALA A 394 -22.46 -28.69 20.12
CA ALA A 394 -22.91 -29.42 18.93
C ALA A 394 -24.43 -29.53 18.83
N LYS A 395 -25.15 -29.45 19.95
CA LYS A 395 -26.63 -29.43 20.01
C LYS A 395 -27.20 -28.02 19.75
N GLY A 396 -26.33 -26.98 19.67
CA GLY A 396 -26.74 -25.60 19.48
C GLY A 396 -27.16 -24.87 20.76
N GLU A 397 -26.85 -25.44 21.94
CA GLU A 397 -27.28 -24.96 23.26
C GLU A 397 -26.10 -24.36 24.08
N ALA A 398 -25.14 -23.73 23.44
CA ALA A 398 -23.98 -23.16 24.12
C ALA A 398 -24.35 -21.92 24.95
N GLU A 399 -24.05 -21.97 26.24
CA GLU A 399 -24.13 -20.84 27.18
C GLU A 399 -22.85 -20.77 27.99
N LEU A 400 -22.38 -19.54 28.22
CA LEU A 400 -21.15 -19.28 28.98
C LEU A 400 -21.26 -19.86 30.41
N ASP A 401 -20.47 -20.87 30.72
CA ASP A 401 -20.23 -21.33 32.08
C ASP A 401 -18.98 -20.67 32.65
N GLU A 402 -19.16 -19.65 33.51
CA GLU A 402 -18.04 -18.87 34.09
C GLU A 402 -17.02 -19.70 34.88
N LYS A 403 -17.38 -20.96 35.25
CA LYS A 403 -16.47 -21.84 36.00
C LYS A 403 -15.59 -22.71 35.11
N LYS A 404 -16.04 -22.99 33.90
CA LYS A 404 -15.36 -23.88 32.95
C LYS A 404 -14.79 -23.13 31.75
N ASP A 405 -15.54 -22.15 31.27
CA ASP A 405 -15.22 -21.43 30.05
C ASP A 405 -14.34 -20.23 30.29
N SER A 406 -13.64 -19.81 29.23
CA SER A 406 -12.83 -18.59 29.26
C SER A 406 -13.58 -17.46 28.60
N LYS A 407 -13.98 -16.46 29.39
CA LYS A 407 -14.62 -15.24 28.90
C LYS A 407 -13.68 -14.42 28.03
N GLY A 408 -14.23 -13.80 26.99
CA GLY A 408 -13.48 -12.95 26.07
C GLY A 408 -12.97 -11.62 26.68
N PRO A 409 -12.03 -10.99 26.01
CA PRO A 409 -11.47 -11.32 24.70
C PRO A 409 -10.66 -12.61 24.67
N VAL A 410 -10.93 -13.52 23.73
CA VAL A 410 -10.25 -14.81 23.59
C VAL A 410 -9.14 -14.69 22.53
N PRO A 411 -7.88 -15.05 22.86
CA PRO A 411 -6.81 -15.08 21.86
C PRO A 411 -7.04 -16.18 20.81
N VAL A 412 -6.88 -15.85 19.52
CA VAL A 412 -7.03 -16.77 18.38
C VAL A 412 -5.73 -16.97 17.61
N ALA A 413 -4.74 -16.12 17.85
CA ALA A 413 -3.44 -16.22 17.20
C ALA A 413 -2.32 -15.74 18.12
N ALA A 414 -1.16 -16.38 18.00
CA ALA A 414 0.06 -16.01 18.71
C ALA A 414 1.26 -16.01 17.76
N VAL A 415 2.22 -15.12 18.02
CA VAL A 415 3.52 -15.08 17.36
C VAL A 415 4.62 -15.45 18.36
N ILE A 416 5.59 -16.21 17.89
CA ILE A 416 6.70 -16.68 18.69
C ILE A 416 8.01 -16.37 17.96
N THR A 417 8.97 -15.84 18.69
CA THR A 417 10.35 -15.67 18.24
C THR A 417 11.24 -16.55 19.10
N VAL A 418 12.02 -17.41 18.45
CA VAL A 418 12.99 -18.31 19.11
C VAL A 418 14.38 -17.79 18.83
N GLU A 419 15.11 -17.42 19.89
CA GLU A 419 16.52 -17.03 19.79
C GLU A 419 17.35 -18.30 19.52
N THR A 420 17.87 -18.44 18.31
CA THR A 420 18.74 -19.56 17.93
C THR A 420 20.18 -19.21 18.25
N LYS A 421 20.99 -20.20 18.60
CA LYS A 421 22.43 -19.98 18.86
C LYS A 421 23.08 -19.53 17.55
N GLU A 422 23.90 -18.50 17.68
CA GLU A 422 24.85 -17.90 16.74
C GLU A 422 24.98 -18.62 15.40
N ALA A 423 24.30 -18.06 14.41
CA ALA A 423 24.62 -18.35 13.03
C ALA A 423 26.01 -17.80 12.73
N ASN A 424 26.86 -18.62 12.15
CA ASN A 424 28.22 -18.26 11.76
C ASN A 424 28.16 -17.09 10.74
N PRO A 425 28.78 -15.93 10.99
CA PRO A 425 28.64 -14.75 10.10
C PRO A 425 29.15 -14.97 8.67
N SER A 426 29.79 -16.10 8.39
CA SER A 426 30.39 -16.45 7.11
C SER A 426 29.41 -17.10 6.10
N GLU A 427 28.21 -17.51 6.50
CA GLU A 427 27.19 -18.04 5.59
C GLU A 427 26.03 -17.04 5.49
N GLY A 428 26.14 -16.09 4.59
CA GLY A 428 25.24 -14.97 4.38
C GLY A 428 23.76 -15.29 4.66
N GLU A 429 23.07 -14.42 5.41
CA GLU A 429 21.66 -14.39 5.82
C GLU A 429 21.24 -15.14 7.11
N LEU A 430 22.07 -15.87 7.80
CA LEU A 430 21.71 -16.75 8.92
C LEU A 430 22.02 -16.19 10.32
N GLY A 431 21.79 -14.94 10.58
CA GLY A 431 21.76 -14.35 11.92
C GLY A 431 20.35 -14.10 12.46
N GLN A 432 19.31 -14.69 11.84
CA GLN A 432 17.92 -14.36 12.13
C GLN A 432 17.31 -15.42 13.06
N ASN A 433 16.58 -14.95 14.09
CA ASN A 433 15.80 -15.79 14.99
C ASN A 433 14.74 -16.59 14.22
N ALA A 434 14.45 -17.81 14.66
CA ALA A 434 13.32 -18.57 14.13
C ALA A 434 12.00 -17.87 14.48
N ARG A 435 11.05 -17.91 13.57
CA ARG A 435 9.75 -17.25 13.71
C ARG A 435 8.62 -18.26 13.55
N LEU A 436 7.71 -18.28 14.50
CA LEU A 436 6.54 -19.14 14.46
C LEU A 436 5.29 -18.29 14.58
N ILE A 437 4.23 -18.72 13.90
CA ILE A 437 2.88 -18.21 14.09
C ILE A 437 1.95 -19.39 14.32
N VAL A 438 1.08 -19.25 15.30
CA VAL A 438 0.04 -20.25 15.59
C VAL A 438 -1.31 -19.56 15.48
N PHE A 439 -2.17 -20.08 14.62
CA PHE A 439 -3.57 -19.73 14.52
C PHE A 439 -4.42 -20.90 15.02
N GLY A 440 -5.42 -20.63 15.83
CA GLY A 440 -6.39 -21.64 16.33
C GLY A 440 -7.41 -22.08 15.28
N ASN A 441 -7.08 -21.91 13.99
CA ASN A 441 -7.99 -22.24 12.90
C ASN A 441 -7.22 -22.28 11.56
N SER A 442 -7.55 -23.22 10.68
CA SER A 442 -7.03 -23.26 9.30
C SER A 442 -8.01 -22.62 8.31
N ARG A 443 -9.31 -22.68 8.60
CA ARG A 443 -10.39 -22.32 7.68
C ARG A 443 -10.40 -20.84 7.31
N PHE A 444 -9.82 -19.94 8.13
CA PHE A 444 -9.75 -18.51 7.79
C PHE A 444 -8.96 -18.24 6.52
N ALA A 445 -8.06 -19.17 6.13
CA ALA A 445 -7.25 -19.10 4.90
C ALA A 445 -7.80 -19.99 3.76
N SER A 446 -8.95 -20.67 3.96
CA SER A 446 -9.59 -21.51 2.95
C SER A 446 -10.15 -20.72 1.77
N ASN A 447 -10.41 -21.38 0.65
CA ASN A 447 -11.02 -20.77 -0.53
C ASN A 447 -12.34 -20.05 -0.23
N GLN A 448 -13.11 -20.52 0.76
CA GLN A 448 -14.38 -19.92 1.13
C GLN A 448 -14.24 -18.59 1.85
N VAL A 449 -13.20 -18.42 2.66
CA VAL A 449 -13.13 -17.35 3.66
C VAL A 449 -11.92 -16.42 3.44
N LEU A 450 -10.91 -16.85 2.71
CA LEU A 450 -9.71 -16.05 2.45
C LEU A 450 -10.01 -14.65 1.87
N GLY A 451 -11.05 -14.55 1.03
CA GLY A 451 -11.48 -13.27 0.45
C GLY A 451 -12.34 -12.40 1.38
N ALA A 452 -12.70 -12.90 2.58
CA ALA A 452 -13.55 -12.17 3.51
C ALA A 452 -12.76 -11.10 4.26
N ALA A 453 -13.18 -9.85 4.12
CA ALA A 453 -12.60 -8.67 4.79
C ALA A 453 -11.05 -8.70 4.85
N GLY A 454 -10.45 -8.76 6.04
CA GLY A 454 -8.99 -8.72 6.25
C GLY A 454 -8.27 -10.07 6.24
N ASN A 455 -8.95 -11.19 6.00
CA ASN A 455 -8.35 -12.52 6.13
C ASN A 455 -7.12 -12.72 5.24
N ARG A 456 -7.24 -12.35 3.97
CA ARG A 456 -6.14 -12.46 3.00
C ARG A 456 -4.93 -11.64 3.43
N ASP A 457 -5.17 -10.44 3.91
CA ASP A 457 -4.08 -9.54 4.30
C ASP A 457 -3.41 -10.04 5.58
N LEU A 458 -4.18 -10.49 6.57
CA LEU A 458 -3.64 -11.09 7.79
C LEU A 458 -2.79 -12.33 7.47
N PHE A 459 -3.28 -13.23 6.60
CA PHE A 459 -2.55 -14.43 6.18
C PHE A 459 -1.24 -14.08 5.46
N LEU A 460 -1.28 -13.17 4.47
CA LEU A 460 -0.10 -12.80 3.68
C LEU A 460 0.89 -11.94 4.47
N ASN A 461 0.43 -11.06 5.36
CA ASN A 461 1.32 -10.31 6.26
C ASN A 461 2.04 -11.25 7.23
N SER A 462 1.32 -12.24 7.76
CA SER A 462 1.91 -13.30 8.59
C SER A 462 2.99 -14.07 7.83
N LEU A 463 2.71 -14.44 6.60
CA LEU A 463 3.67 -15.12 5.74
C LEU A 463 4.89 -14.25 5.40
N SER A 464 4.68 -12.98 5.08
CA SER A 464 5.76 -12.02 4.79
C SER A 464 6.67 -11.83 6.00
N TRP A 465 6.11 -11.76 7.21
CA TRP A 465 6.90 -11.70 8.44
C TRP A 465 7.71 -12.98 8.66
N LEU A 466 7.11 -14.17 8.49
CA LEU A 466 7.80 -15.44 8.58
C LEU A 466 8.92 -15.56 7.53
N ALA A 467 8.68 -15.07 6.32
CA ALA A 467 9.66 -15.07 5.25
C ALA A 467 10.75 -13.98 5.39
N HIS A 468 10.79 -13.22 6.50
CA HIS A 468 11.69 -12.08 6.69
C HIS A 468 11.61 -11.05 5.55
N GLN A 469 10.39 -10.69 5.16
CA GLN A 469 10.07 -9.72 4.11
C GLN A 469 9.13 -8.64 4.65
N GLU A 470 9.49 -8.06 5.80
CA GLU A 470 8.64 -7.11 6.54
C GLU A 470 8.39 -5.82 5.78
N ASP A 471 9.31 -5.42 4.92
CA ASP A 471 9.19 -4.27 4.02
C ASP A 471 7.99 -4.40 3.05
N LEU A 472 7.45 -5.62 2.88
CA LEU A 472 6.26 -5.88 2.07
C LEU A 472 4.97 -5.90 2.89
N ILE A 473 5.09 -5.85 4.23
CA ILE A 473 3.91 -5.79 5.10
C ILE A 473 3.36 -4.37 5.05
N SER A 474 2.30 -4.19 4.28
CA SER A 474 1.54 -2.94 4.23
C SER A 474 0.10 -3.24 3.81
N ILE A 475 -0.78 -2.26 3.98
CA ILE A 475 -2.16 -2.39 3.52
C ILE A 475 -2.15 -2.49 2.00
N ARG A 476 -2.53 -3.65 1.48
CA ARG A 476 -2.64 -3.88 0.04
C ARG A 476 -3.70 -2.96 -0.57
N PRO A 477 -3.52 -2.49 -1.82
CA PRO A 477 -4.54 -1.69 -2.48
C PRO A 477 -5.85 -2.48 -2.49
N ARG A 478 -6.91 -1.88 -1.99
CA ARG A 478 -8.25 -2.44 -2.16
C ARG A 478 -8.53 -2.57 -3.65
N SER A 479 -8.89 -3.77 -4.10
CA SER A 479 -9.40 -3.91 -5.46
C SER A 479 -10.58 -2.95 -5.62
N ARG A 480 -10.62 -2.19 -6.72
CA ARG A 480 -11.73 -1.29 -7.10
C ARG A 480 -13.08 -2.02 -7.34
N GLN A 481 -13.31 -3.13 -6.70
CA GLN A 481 -14.62 -3.78 -6.68
C GLN A 481 -15.48 -3.03 -5.68
N GLY A 482 -16.34 -2.21 -6.24
CA GLY A 482 -17.47 -1.46 -5.69
C GLY A 482 -17.43 -1.18 -4.19
N SER A 483 -17.48 0.08 -3.82
CA SER A 483 -17.77 0.50 -2.45
C SER A 483 -18.90 -0.37 -1.91
N GLY A 484 -18.59 -1.23 -0.96
CA GLY A 484 -19.59 -1.98 -0.21
C GLY A 484 -20.61 -1.02 0.41
N PRO A 485 -21.79 -1.48 0.79
CA PRO A 485 -22.81 -0.62 1.37
C PRO A 485 -22.23 0.12 2.58
N ILE A 486 -22.33 1.44 2.56
CA ILE A 486 -21.90 2.29 3.68
C ILE A 486 -22.91 2.08 4.80
N PHE A 487 -22.53 1.33 5.82
CA PHE A 487 -23.34 1.18 7.03
C PHE A 487 -23.21 2.44 7.89
N MET A 488 -24.18 3.31 7.78
CA MET A 488 -24.30 4.49 8.65
C MET A 488 -25.27 4.20 9.79
N SER A 489 -24.94 4.64 10.99
CA SER A 489 -25.90 4.65 12.10
C SER A 489 -27.07 5.59 11.76
N ALA A 490 -28.26 5.32 12.33
CA ALA A 490 -29.43 6.20 12.13
C ALA A 490 -29.18 7.66 12.57
N ALA A 491 -28.27 7.88 13.51
CA ALA A 491 -27.85 9.22 13.93
C ALA A 491 -26.97 9.91 12.88
N GLN A 492 -26.01 9.19 12.28
CA GLN A 492 -25.15 9.71 11.21
C GLN A 492 -25.95 10.03 9.94
N SER A 493 -26.86 9.14 9.55
CA SER A 493 -27.75 9.37 8.40
C SER A 493 -28.61 10.63 8.58
N ARG A 494 -29.19 10.81 9.76
CA ARG A 494 -29.92 12.04 10.10
C ARG A 494 -29.04 13.27 10.06
N ALA A 495 -27.85 13.23 10.66
CA ALA A 495 -26.93 14.38 10.67
C ALA A 495 -26.52 14.79 9.25
N ILE A 496 -26.19 13.86 8.37
CA ILE A 496 -25.82 14.11 6.96
C ILE A 496 -26.99 14.72 6.16
N PHE A 497 -28.23 14.37 6.49
CA PHE A 497 -29.40 14.98 5.86
C PHE A 497 -29.73 16.37 6.41
N PHE A 498 -29.82 16.50 7.74
CA PHE A 498 -30.30 17.73 8.38
C PHE A 498 -29.29 18.88 8.30
N LEU A 499 -27.99 18.60 8.35
CA LEU A 499 -26.96 19.63 8.39
C LEU A 499 -26.90 20.45 7.09
N PRO A 500 -26.80 19.86 5.87
CA PRO A 500 -26.79 20.62 4.62
C PRO A 500 -28.17 21.11 4.18
N VAL A 501 -29.27 20.39 4.51
CA VAL A 501 -30.60 20.70 3.97
C VAL A 501 -31.37 21.69 4.83
N ILE A 502 -31.15 21.71 6.13
CA ILE A 502 -31.91 22.55 7.07
C ILE A 502 -31.01 23.57 7.78
N VAL A 503 -29.91 23.11 8.40
CA VAL A 503 -29.09 23.99 9.24
C VAL A 503 -28.34 25.03 8.40
N LEU A 504 -27.72 24.63 7.30
CA LEU A 504 -26.94 25.51 6.47
C LEU A 504 -27.78 26.57 5.74
N PRO A 505 -28.92 26.25 5.11
CA PRO A 505 -29.85 27.27 4.58
C PRO A 505 -30.44 28.15 5.67
N GLY A 506 -30.77 27.59 6.84
CA GLY A 506 -31.27 28.37 8.00
C GLY A 506 -30.28 29.41 8.47
N LEU A 507 -28.99 29.10 8.57
CA LEU A 507 -27.93 30.03 8.90
C LEU A 507 -27.80 31.17 7.86
N VAL A 508 -27.92 30.83 6.56
CA VAL A 508 -27.90 31.84 5.48
C VAL A 508 -29.09 32.78 5.60
N LEU A 509 -30.31 32.28 5.85
CA LEU A 509 -31.49 33.08 6.03
C LEU A 509 -31.40 33.98 7.29
N LEU A 510 -30.90 33.42 8.41
CA LEU A 510 -30.68 34.20 9.64
C LEU A 510 -29.65 35.30 9.43
N SER A 511 -28.56 35.03 8.74
CA SER A 511 -27.54 36.03 8.40
C SER A 511 -28.11 37.14 7.52
N GLY A 512 -28.88 36.76 6.47
CA GLY A 512 -29.57 37.70 5.60
C GLY A 512 -30.57 38.57 6.34
N PHE A 513 -31.36 37.97 7.25
CA PHE A 513 -32.32 38.69 8.08
C PHE A 513 -31.62 39.67 9.08
N THR A 514 -30.52 39.25 9.69
CA THR A 514 -29.77 40.16 10.59
C THR A 514 -29.17 41.35 9.83
N VAL A 515 -28.65 41.13 8.60
CA VAL A 515 -28.18 42.24 7.76
C VAL A 515 -29.31 43.14 7.31
N TYR A 516 -30.49 42.60 6.94
CA TYR A 516 -31.67 43.37 6.60
C TYR A 516 -32.15 44.25 7.78
N MET A 517 -32.24 43.68 8.98
CA MET A 517 -32.66 44.43 10.20
C MET A 517 -31.66 45.52 10.57
N ARG A 518 -30.36 45.28 10.41
CA ARG A 518 -29.32 46.33 10.64
C ARG A 518 -29.43 47.47 9.62
N ARG A 519 -29.74 47.20 8.35
CA ARG A 519 -29.92 48.24 7.34
C ARG A 519 -31.19 49.05 7.58
N ARG A 520 -32.30 48.42 7.99
CA ARG A 520 -33.56 49.10 8.31
C ARG A 520 -33.50 50.03 9.53
N LYS A 521 -32.58 49.78 10.47
CA LYS A 521 -32.36 50.67 11.65
C LYS A 521 -31.47 51.88 11.34
N LYS A 522 -30.87 51.95 10.16
CA LYS A 522 -30.02 53.07 9.72
C LYS A 522 -30.75 54.06 8.80
N HIS A 523 -32.00 53.77 8.45
CA HIS A 523 -32.96 54.67 7.85
C HIS A 523 -34.09 54.96 8.85
#